data_2cc58eb9030e5a6e62bce2572724e4f3
#
_entry.id   2cc58eb9030e5a6e62bce2572724e4f3
#
_cell.length_a   1.000
_cell.length_b   1.000
_cell.length_c   1.000
_cell.angle_alpha   90.00
_cell.angle_beta   90.00
_cell.angle_gamma   90.00
#
_symmetry.space_group_name_H-M   'P 1'
#
loop_
_entity.id
_entity.type
_entity.pdbx_description
1 polymer ?
#
loop_
_entity_poly.entity_id
_entity_poly.type
_entity_poly.pdbx_seq_one_letter_code
_entity_poly.pdbx_strand_id
1 'polypeptide(L)'
;DKELADNDMVYKLAAPSRMKDISWIRPGKVAWEWWNHWGIKGVDFEAGINNETYMHYIDFASRHGIEYVILDEGWAVNLKADLFQIVPEIDLKKLTAYARQKNVGLILWAGYHAFARDMEHVCKHYSEMGIKGFKIDFMDRDDQEMVDFHYRAAEIAAKYKLMVDFHGTYKPTG
;
A
#
# COMPACT_ATOMS: atom_id res chain seq x y z
N ASP A 1 9.00 28.14 -13.36
CA ASP A 1 8.77 27.17 -12.27
C ASP A 1 7.28 26.97 -11.97
N LYS A 2 6.48 28.08 -11.86
CA LYS A 2 5.04 27.97 -11.63
C LYS A 2 4.33 27.25 -12.79
N GLU A 3 4.63 27.61 -14.02
CA GLU A 3 4.05 27.00 -15.22
C GLU A 3 4.39 25.50 -15.32
N LEU A 4 5.57 25.09 -14.87
CA LEU A 4 5.97 23.69 -14.82
C LEU A 4 5.18 22.93 -13.74
N ALA A 5 4.97 23.55 -12.57
CA ALA A 5 4.22 22.94 -11.48
C ALA A 5 2.71 22.84 -11.76
N ASP A 6 2.15 23.85 -12.44
CA ASP A 6 0.71 23.97 -12.66
C ASP A 6 0.24 23.37 -14.01
N ASN A 7 1.14 22.82 -14.84
CA ASN A 7 0.74 22.26 -16.12
C ASN A 7 0.07 20.88 -15.97
N ASP A 8 -0.82 20.59 -16.90
CA ASP A 8 -1.55 19.33 -16.99
C ASP A 8 -1.10 18.45 -18.17
N MET A 9 0.12 18.68 -18.67
CA MET A 9 0.67 18.00 -19.84
C MET A 9 0.71 16.48 -19.67
N VAL A 10 1.05 16.01 -18.45
CA VAL A 10 1.07 14.60 -18.10
C VAL A 10 -0.29 13.94 -18.36
N TYR A 11 -1.38 14.59 -17.94
CA TYR A 11 -2.74 14.09 -18.15
C TYR A 11 -3.17 14.16 -19.61
N LYS A 12 -2.74 15.19 -20.34
CA LYS A 12 -3.04 15.34 -21.77
C LYS A 12 -2.33 14.31 -22.64
N LEU A 13 -1.15 13.86 -22.23
CA LEU A 13 -0.36 12.87 -22.95
C LEU A 13 -0.64 11.44 -22.50
N ALA A 14 -1.34 11.25 -21.39
CA ALA A 14 -1.68 9.94 -20.88
C ALA A 14 -2.58 9.17 -21.84
N ALA A 15 -2.33 7.86 -21.94
CA ALA A 15 -3.21 6.98 -22.69
C ALA A 15 -4.59 6.88 -22.02
N PRO A 16 -5.66 6.57 -22.76
CA PRO A 16 -6.95 6.29 -22.15
C PRO A 16 -6.87 5.15 -21.14
N SER A 17 -7.66 5.24 -20.06
CA SER A 17 -7.73 4.17 -19.06
C SER A 17 -8.06 2.82 -19.69
N ARG A 18 -7.27 1.80 -19.38
CA ARG A 18 -7.51 0.41 -19.80
C ARG A 18 -8.51 -0.33 -18.89
N MET A 19 -8.88 0.29 -17.77
CA MET A 19 -9.79 -0.33 -16.80
C MET A 19 -11.25 -0.08 -17.18
N LYS A 20 -12.02 -1.16 -17.32
CA LYS A 20 -13.45 -1.09 -17.62
C LYS A 20 -14.31 -0.89 -16.36
N ASP A 21 -13.91 -1.46 -15.25
CA ASP A 21 -14.58 -1.34 -13.95
C ASP A 21 -13.65 -0.69 -12.93
N ILE A 22 -14.01 0.51 -12.53
CA ILE A 22 -13.32 1.29 -11.49
C ILE A 22 -14.15 1.45 -10.22
N SER A 23 -15.31 0.79 -10.13
CA SER A 23 -16.25 0.94 -9.02
C SER A 23 -15.69 0.49 -7.66
N TRP A 24 -14.67 -0.35 -7.69
CA TRP A 24 -13.99 -0.85 -6.51
C TRP A 24 -12.91 0.10 -5.97
N ILE A 25 -12.47 1.08 -6.76
CA ILE A 25 -11.48 2.08 -6.35
C ILE A 25 -12.19 3.12 -5.49
N ARG A 26 -11.76 3.25 -4.25
CA ARG A 26 -12.28 4.26 -3.32
C ARG A 26 -11.13 5.18 -2.93
N PRO A 27 -11.08 6.41 -3.48
CA PRO A 27 -10.16 7.43 -3.00
C PRO A 27 -10.37 7.71 -1.52
N GLY A 28 -9.31 7.99 -0.79
CA GLY A 28 -9.42 8.24 0.64
C GLY A 28 -8.10 8.73 1.23
N LYS A 29 -8.19 9.09 2.51
CA LYS A 29 -7.04 9.45 3.33
C LYS A 29 -6.39 8.19 3.91
N VAL A 30 -5.12 8.29 4.19
CA VAL A 30 -4.33 7.19 4.77
C VAL A 30 -3.69 7.65 6.08
N ALA A 31 -3.80 6.85 7.13
CA ALA A 31 -2.94 6.95 8.29
C ALA A 31 -1.69 6.08 8.05
N TRP A 32 -0.53 6.68 8.25
CA TRP A 32 0.77 6.07 7.95
C TRP A 32 1.74 6.30 9.10
N GLU A 33 2.15 5.20 9.76
CA GLU A 33 2.87 5.21 11.03
C GLU A 33 4.38 5.47 10.91
N TRP A 34 4.97 5.25 9.73
CA TRP A 34 6.41 5.37 9.53
C TRP A 34 6.96 6.76 9.90
N TRP A 35 6.20 7.82 9.61
CA TRP A 35 6.60 9.20 9.89
C TRP A 35 6.86 9.51 11.36
N ASN A 36 6.25 8.80 12.27
CA ASN A 36 6.46 8.96 13.72
C ASN A 36 7.09 7.71 14.36
N HIS A 37 7.76 6.89 13.58
CA HIS A 37 8.44 5.68 14.03
C HIS A 37 7.52 4.76 14.84
N TRP A 38 6.30 4.53 14.35
CA TRP A 38 5.25 3.78 15.05
C TRP A 38 4.88 4.36 16.43
N GLY A 39 5.42 5.53 16.78
CA GLY A 39 5.24 6.16 18.09
C GLY A 39 3.80 6.62 18.30
N ILE A 40 3.23 6.23 19.43
CA ILE A 40 1.94 6.68 19.94
C ILE A 40 2.07 7.02 21.42
N LYS A 41 1.19 7.93 21.91
CA LYS A 41 1.19 8.37 23.30
C LYS A 41 -0.12 7.98 23.99
N GLY A 42 -0.05 7.81 25.30
CA GLY A 42 -1.25 7.51 26.11
C GLY A 42 -1.77 6.10 25.95
N VAL A 43 -0.91 5.15 25.63
CA VAL A 43 -1.18 3.71 25.55
C VAL A 43 -0.44 2.96 26.65
N ASP A 44 -0.91 1.78 27.00
CA ASP A 44 -0.36 0.91 28.05
C ASP A 44 0.47 -0.26 27.51
N PHE A 45 0.88 -0.17 26.23
CA PHE A 45 1.73 -1.14 25.55
C PHE A 45 2.91 -0.44 24.87
N GLU A 46 3.95 -1.19 24.54
CA GLU A 46 5.09 -0.69 23.76
C GLU A 46 4.70 -0.55 22.30
N ALA A 47 4.75 0.69 21.78
CA ALA A 47 4.47 0.99 20.39
C ALA A 47 5.60 0.49 19.47
N GLY A 48 5.24 -0.10 18.34
CA GLY A 48 6.18 -0.66 17.38
C GLY A 48 5.47 -1.50 16.32
N ILE A 49 6.21 -2.40 15.71
CA ILE A 49 5.66 -3.36 14.74
C ILE A 49 4.98 -4.49 15.52
N ASN A 50 3.74 -4.29 15.91
CA ASN A 50 2.91 -5.25 16.62
C ASN A 50 1.42 -5.00 16.40
N ASN A 51 0.60 -5.98 16.73
CA ASN A 51 -0.85 -5.90 16.52
C ASN A 51 -1.50 -4.76 17.29
N GLU A 52 -1.07 -4.47 18.52
CA GLU A 52 -1.63 -3.44 19.39
C GLU A 52 -1.47 -2.06 18.76
N THR A 53 -0.29 -1.77 18.23
CA THR A 53 0.00 -0.51 17.51
C THR A 53 -0.92 -0.34 16.30
N TYR A 54 -1.03 -1.35 15.44
CA TYR A 54 -1.87 -1.23 14.25
C TYR A 54 -3.36 -1.20 14.58
N MET A 55 -3.82 -1.89 15.62
CA MET A 55 -5.21 -1.74 16.10
C MET A 55 -5.49 -0.32 16.58
N HIS A 56 -4.53 0.32 17.27
CA HIS A 56 -4.63 1.72 17.67
C HIS A 56 -4.74 2.66 16.44
N TYR A 57 -3.93 2.47 15.39
CA TYR A 57 -4.03 3.24 14.15
C TYR A 57 -5.36 3.01 13.42
N ILE A 58 -5.87 1.78 13.41
CA ILE A 58 -7.19 1.45 12.85
C ILE A 58 -8.30 2.17 13.62
N ASP A 59 -8.25 2.19 14.95
CA ASP A 59 -9.21 2.92 15.79
C ASP A 59 -9.14 4.43 15.56
N PHE A 60 -7.93 4.98 15.45
CA PHE A 60 -7.72 6.38 15.12
C PHE A 60 -8.33 6.70 13.75
N ALA A 61 -8.01 5.93 12.73
CA ALA A 61 -8.51 6.10 11.38
C ALA A 61 -10.04 6.08 11.35
N SER A 62 -10.64 5.07 12.00
CA SER A 62 -12.09 4.94 12.09
C SER A 62 -12.77 6.15 12.76
N ARG A 63 -12.22 6.63 13.88
CA ARG A 63 -12.78 7.79 14.62
C ARG A 63 -12.68 9.11 13.85
N HIS A 64 -11.67 9.24 12.98
CA HIS A 64 -11.38 10.48 12.25
C HIS A 64 -11.81 10.44 10.78
N GLY A 65 -12.55 9.42 10.35
CA GLY A 65 -13.00 9.30 8.97
C GLY A 65 -11.84 9.21 7.99
N ILE A 66 -10.81 8.43 8.35
CA ILE A 66 -9.67 8.07 7.50
C ILE A 66 -9.96 6.67 6.95
N GLU A 67 -9.91 6.53 5.64
CA GLU A 67 -10.37 5.32 4.95
C GLU A 67 -9.38 4.17 5.06
N TYR A 68 -8.06 4.46 5.19
CA TYR A 68 -7.02 3.45 5.12
C TYR A 68 -5.95 3.61 6.20
N VAL A 69 -5.29 2.49 6.51
CA VAL A 69 -4.03 2.44 7.26
C VAL A 69 -3.01 1.69 6.41
N ILE A 70 -1.81 2.25 6.24
CA ILE A 70 -0.66 1.52 5.67
C ILE A 70 0.09 0.85 6.82
N LEU A 71 0.38 -0.45 6.67
CA LEU A 71 1.44 -1.12 7.41
C LEU A 71 2.72 -0.97 6.60
N ASP A 72 3.63 -0.10 7.08
CA ASP A 72 4.89 0.16 6.40
C ASP A 72 5.90 -0.98 6.58
N GLU A 73 7.13 -0.81 6.11
CA GLU A 73 8.18 -1.83 6.18
C GLU A 73 8.30 -2.45 7.58
N GLY A 74 8.39 -3.78 7.65
CA GLY A 74 8.62 -4.52 8.89
C GLY A 74 7.51 -5.49 9.31
N TRP A 75 6.31 -5.46 8.70
CA TRP A 75 5.28 -6.49 8.93
C TRP A 75 5.67 -7.87 8.34
N ALA A 76 6.49 -7.88 7.29
CA ALA A 76 7.12 -9.06 6.73
C ALA A 76 8.63 -9.06 7.04
N VAL A 77 9.25 -10.24 7.04
CA VAL A 77 10.67 -10.39 7.37
C VAL A 77 11.53 -9.66 6.34
N ASN A 78 12.26 -8.64 6.81
CA ASN A 78 13.13 -7.83 5.95
C ASN A 78 14.27 -8.63 5.31
N LEU A 79 14.75 -8.16 4.15
CA LEU A 79 15.88 -8.68 3.40
C LEU A 79 15.71 -10.12 2.88
N LYS A 80 14.50 -10.67 2.92
CA LYS A 80 14.20 -12.00 2.36
C LYS A 80 13.56 -11.94 0.98
N ALA A 81 13.10 -10.75 0.55
CA ALA A 81 12.31 -10.57 -0.66
C ALA A 81 11.16 -11.58 -0.75
N ASP A 82 10.48 -11.80 0.37
CA ASP A 82 9.40 -12.79 0.52
C ASP A 82 8.30 -12.22 1.39
N LEU A 83 7.21 -11.79 0.75
CA LEU A 83 6.07 -11.18 1.43
C LEU A 83 5.18 -12.19 2.19
N PHE A 84 5.46 -13.49 2.09
CA PHE A 84 4.73 -14.53 2.82
C PHE A 84 5.35 -14.87 4.18
N GLN A 85 6.55 -14.34 4.47
CA GLN A 85 7.20 -14.48 5.78
C GLN A 85 6.82 -13.32 6.69
N ILE A 86 5.66 -13.44 7.34
CA ILE A 86 5.16 -12.43 8.27
C ILE A 86 5.94 -12.54 9.59
N VAL A 87 6.29 -11.40 10.20
CA VAL A 87 6.94 -11.40 11.52
C VAL A 87 5.98 -11.91 12.60
N PRO A 88 6.47 -12.58 13.66
CA PRO A 88 5.61 -13.23 14.66
C PRO A 88 4.74 -12.24 15.46
N GLU A 89 5.12 -10.96 15.52
CA GLU A 89 4.39 -9.90 16.21
C GLU A 89 3.14 -9.43 15.45
N ILE A 90 2.99 -9.84 14.17
CA ILE A 90 1.90 -9.42 13.28
C ILE A 90 1.00 -10.60 12.93
N ASP A 91 -0.28 -10.47 13.24
CA ASP A 91 -1.36 -11.34 12.76
C ASP A 91 -2.23 -10.56 11.76
N LEU A 92 -1.91 -10.66 10.47
CA LEU A 92 -2.65 -9.97 9.42
C LEU A 92 -4.12 -10.40 9.33
N LYS A 93 -4.46 -11.65 9.68
CA LYS A 93 -5.86 -12.11 9.68
C LYS A 93 -6.65 -11.42 10.77
N LYS A 94 -6.07 -11.30 11.96
CA LYS A 94 -6.66 -10.55 13.08
C LYS A 94 -6.83 -9.07 12.71
N LEU A 95 -5.79 -8.45 12.16
CA LEU A 95 -5.80 -7.04 11.79
C LEU A 95 -6.81 -6.74 10.67
N THR A 96 -6.90 -7.57 9.63
CA THR A 96 -7.89 -7.39 8.55
C THR A 96 -9.32 -7.59 9.03
N ALA A 97 -9.56 -8.56 9.91
CA ALA A 97 -10.88 -8.74 10.53
C ALA A 97 -11.27 -7.54 11.39
N TYR A 98 -10.34 -7.01 12.18
CA TYR A 98 -10.55 -5.84 13.03
C TYR A 98 -10.80 -4.57 12.19
N ALA A 99 -9.97 -4.32 11.18
CA ALA A 99 -10.11 -3.18 10.29
C ALA A 99 -11.47 -3.18 9.56
N ARG A 100 -11.93 -4.37 9.12
CA ARG A 100 -13.26 -4.53 8.51
C ARG A 100 -14.39 -4.12 9.47
N GLN A 101 -14.32 -4.51 10.75
CA GLN A 101 -15.31 -4.11 11.76
C GLN A 101 -15.34 -2.60 11.99
N LYS A 102 -14.19 -1.94 11.79
CA LYS A 102 -14.02 -0.50 11.94
C LYS A 102 -14.25 0.30 10.65
N ASN A 103 -14.58 -0.39 9.56
CA ASN A 103 -14.73 0.19 8.22
C ASN A 103 -13.47 0.91 7.71
N VAL A 104 -12.29 0.35 8.00
CA VAL A 104 -10.97 0.83 7.57
C VAL A 104 -10.34 -0.22 6.66
N GLY A 105 -9.73 0.21 5.55
CA GLY A 105 -8.96 -0.64 4.66
C GLY A 105 -7.50 -0.72 5.09
N LEU A 106 -6.87 -1.88 4.89
CA LEU A 106 -5.43 -2.02 5.11
C LEU A 106 -4.68 -2.07 3.78
N ILE A 107 -3.56 -1.36 3.73
CA ILE A 107 -2.59 -1.35 2.63
C ILE A 107 -1.27 -1.86 3.21
N LEU A 108 -0.57 -2.71 2.49
CA LEU A 108 0.71 -3.28 2.93
C LEU A 108 1.87 -2.66 2.16
N TRP A 109 2.95 -2.38 2.84
CA TRP A 109 4.21 -2.03 2.20
C TRP A 109 4.84 -3.26 1.55
N ALA A 110 5.49 -3.08 0.41
CA ALA A 110 6.26 -4.10 -0.28
C ALA A 110 7.47 -3.47 -0.96
N GLY A 111 8.66 -3.97 -0.68
CA GLY A 111 9.84 -3.62 -1.46
C GLY A 111 9.72 -4.15 -2.89
N TYR A 112 10.24 -3.40 -3.87
CA TYR A 112 10.19 -3.73 -5.29
C TYR A 112 10.54 -5.20 -5.58
N HIS A 113 11.70 -5.67 -5.09
CA HIS A 113 12.17 -7.03 -5.36
C HIS A 113 11.23 -8.11 -4.82
N ALA A 114 10.67 -7.88 -3.63
CA ALA A 114 9.74 -8.81 -3.00
C ALA A 114 8.42 -8.89 -3.76
N PHE A 115 7.91 -7.74 -4.23
CA PHE A 115 6.69 -7.68 -5.00
C PHE A 115 6.86 -8.24 -6.42
N ALA A 116 7.95 -7.84 -7.11
CA ALA A 116 8.24 -8.26 -8.48
C ALA A 116 8.46 -9.77 -8.62
N ARG A 117 8.93 -10.42 -7.56
CA ARG A 117 9.26 -11.86 -7.56
C ARG A 117 8.07 -12.75 -7.89
N ASP A 118 6.87 -12.43 -7.38
CA ASP A 118 5.67 -13.23 -7.62
C ASP A 118 4.37 -12.39 -7.47
N MET A 119 4.27 -11.34 -8.31
CA MET A 119 3.17 -10.36 -8.24
C MET A 119 1.79 -10.99 -8.27
N GLU A 120 1.59 -11.98 -9.14
CA GLU A 120 0.29 -12.63 -9.34
C GLU A 120 -0.17 -13.35 -8.06
N HIS A 121 0.72 -14.12 -7.45
CA HIS A 121 0.43 -14.86 -6.22
C HIS A 121 0.26 -13.92 -5.02
N VAL A 122 1.12 -12.92 -4.89
CA VAL A 122 1.03 -11.88 -3.85
C VAL A 122 -0.30 -11.16 -3.93
N CYS A 123 -0.67 -10.65 -5.10
CA CYS A 123 -1.92 -9.93 -5.28
C CYS A 123 -3.14 -10.81 -5.00
N LYS A 124 -3.16 -12.05 -5.51
CA LYS A 124 -4.24 -13.00 -5.25
C LYS A 124 -4.40 -13.27 -3.75
N HIS A 125 -3.31 -13.68 -3.10
CA HIS A 125 -3.32 -14.07 -1.69
C HIS A 125 -3.83 -12.95 -0.77
N TYR A 126 -3.28 -11.75 -0.94
CA TYR A 126 -3.62 -10.63 -0.06
C TYR A 126 -4.98 -9.99 -0.38
N SER A 127 -5.43 -10.06 -1.62
CA SER A 127 -6.81 -9.70 -1.98
C SER A 127 -7.82 -10.63 -1.32
N GLU A 128 -7.60 -11.94 -1.35
CA GLU A 128 -8.44 -12.95 -0.69
C GLU A 128 -8.47 -12.75 0.84
N MET A 129 -7.37 -12.29 1.44
CA MET A 129 -7.30 -11.93 2.86
C MET A 129 -8.10 -10.66 3.19
N GLY A 130 -8.36 -9.79 2.20
CA GLY A 130 -9.12 -8.55 2.36
C GLY A 130 -8.29 -7.28 2.39
N ILE A 131 -6.99 -7.35 2.09
CA ILE A 131 -6.09 -6.21 1.87
C ILE A 131 -6.61 -5.38 0.69
N LYS A 132 -6.38 -4.06 0.74
CA LYS A 132 -6.90 -3.10 -0.24
C LYS A 132 -5.86 -2.60 -1.23
N GLY A 133 -4.59 -2.84 -0.98
CA GLY A 133 -3.52 -2.41 -1.89
C GLY A 133 -2.13 -2.63 -1.34
N PHE A 134 -1.17 -2.18 -2.14
CA PHE A 134 0.24 -2.20 -1.79
C PHE A 134 0.88 -0.84 -1.99
N LYS A 135 1.68 -0.39 -1.02
CA LYS A 135 2.71 0.62 -1.19
C LYS A 135 3.95 -0.09 -1.68
N ILE A 136 4.30 0.08 -2.96
CA ILE A 136 5.46 -0.57 -3.59
C ILE A 136 6.60 0.43 -3.61
N ASP A 137 7.74 0.09 -3.02
CA ASP A 137 8.80 1.03 -2.70
C ASP A 137 10.19 0.57 -3.19
N PHE A 138 11.13 1.52 -3.28
CA PHE A 138 12.54 1.30 -3.60
C PHE A 138 12.81 0.78 -5.03
N MET A 139 12.09 1.30 -6.02
CA MET A 139 12.41 1.05 -7.42
C MET A 139 13.69 1.80 -7.85
N ASP A 140 13.85 3.05 -7.42
CA ASP A 140 15.04 3.91 -7.59
C ASP A 140 15.55 4.02 -9.05
N ARG A 141 14.69 3.78 -10.01
CA ARG A 141 14.97 3.77 -11.46
C ARG A 141 13.81 4.37 -12.24
N ASP A 142 14.10 4.87 -13.45
CA ASP A 142 13.13 5.44 -14.38
C ASP A 142 13.38 5.00 -15.84
N ASP A 143 14.12 3.93 -16.04
CA ASP A 143 14.37 3.34 -17.35
C ASP A 143 13.15 2.54 -17.87
N GLN A 144 13.21 2.12 -19.13
CA GLN A 144 12.08 1.45 -19.79
C GLN A 144 11.63 0.18 -19.05
N GLU A 145 12.55 -0.59 -18.49
CA GLU A 145 12.21 -1.79 -17.72
C GLU A 145 11.37 -1.45 -16.49
N MET A 146 11.71 -0.37 -15.80
CA MET A 146 10.95 0.08 -14.63
C MET A 146 9.60 0.69 -15.03
N VAL A 147 9.53 1.41 -16.15
CA VAL A 147 8.25 1.89 -16.70
C VAL A 147 7.33 0.70 -17.01
N ASP A 148 7.84 -0.33 -17.66
CA ASP A 148 7.07 -1.54 -17.98
C ASP A 148 6.63 -2.29 -16.70
N PHE A 149 7.48 -2.29 -15.66
CA PHE A 149 7.12 -2.83 -14.36
C PHE A 149 5.91 -2.13 -13.74
N HIS A 150 5.87 -0.79 -13.76
CA HIS A 150 4.75 -0.01 -13.21
C HIS A 150 3.43 -0.40 -13.88
N TYR A 151 3.40 -0.45 -15.21
CA TYR A 151 2.20 -0.87 -15.95
C TYR A 151 1.78 -2.30 -15.58
N ARG A 152 2.73 -3.23 -15.57
CA ARG A 152 2.45 -4.63 -15.24
C ARG A 152 1.96 -4.80 -13.79
N ALA A 153 2.57 -4.10 -12.84
CA ALA A 153 2.17 -4.13 -11.44
C ALA A 153 0.76 -3.58 -11.25
N ALA A 154 0.44 -2.45 -11.90
CA ALA A 154 -0.89 -1.87 -11.87
C ALA A 154 -1.95 -2.78 -12.50
N GLU A 155 -1.66 -3.41 -13.65
CA GLU A 155 -2.57 -4.34 -14.32
C GLU A 155 -2.86 -5.58 -13.47
N ILE A 156 -1.84 -6.16 -12.87
CA ILE A 156 -1.99 -7.35 -12.00
C ILE A 156 -2.75 -6.97 -10.72
N ALA A 157 -2.40 -5.86 -10.07
CA ALA A 157 -3.11 -5.39 -8.90
C ALA A 157 -4.60 -5.13 -9.20
N ALA A 158 -4.90 -4.46 -10.31
CA ALA A 158 -6.26 -4.17 -10.75
C ALA A 158 -7.09 -5.45 -11.00
N LYS A 159 -6.50 -6.50 -11.56
CA LYS A 159 -7.14 -7.81 -11.73
C LYS A 159 -7.68 -8.37 -10.41
N TYR A 160 -6.98 -8.10 -9.31
CA TYR A 160 -7.36 -8.52 -7.96
C TYR A 160 -8.03 -7.41 -7.14
N LYS A 161 -8.39 -6.29 -7.77
CA LYS A 161 -9.03 -5.13 -7.12
C LYS A 161 -8.20 -4.56 -5.97
N LEU A 162 -6.89 -4.47 -6.19
CA LEU A 162 -5.93 -3.86 -5.27
C LEU A 162 -5.45 -2.53 -5.84
N MET A 163 -5.37 -1.52 -4.99
CA MET A 163 -4.74 -0.24 -5.30
C MET A 163 -3.23 -0.37 -5.18
N VAL A 164 -2.50 0.49 -5.91
CA VAL A 164 -1.06 0.60 -5.80
C VAL A 164 -0.68 2.05 -5.48
N ASP A 165 0.29 2.21 -4.61
CA ASP A 165 0.94 3.46 -4.24
C ASP A 165 2.44 3.28 -4.49
N PHE A 166 2.95 3.90 -5.56
CA PHE A 166 4.36 3.76 -5.94
C PHE A 166 5.22 4.77 -5.19
N HIS A 167 6.22 4.27 -4.47
CA HIS A 167 7.20 5.04 -3.72
C HIS A 167 8.63 4.73 -4.17
N GLY A 168 9.59 5.64 -3.87
CA GLY A 168 10.97 5.46 -4.28
C GLY A 168 11.14 5.31 -5.79
N THR A 169 10.39 6.10 -6.57
CA THR A 169 10.36 6.02 -8.03
C THR A 169 10.01 7.39 -8.65
N TYR A 170 10.07 7.48 -9.97
CA TYR A 170 9.54 8.63 -10.71
C TYR A 170 8.01 8.71 -10.59
N LYS A 171 7.46 9.89 -10.87
CA LYS A 171 6.00 10.08 -10.91
C LYS A 171 5.42 9.42 -12.18
N PRO A 172 4.58 8.39 -12.06
CA PRO A 172 3.93 7.79 -13.23
C PRO A 172 3.07 8.79 -13.99
N THR A 173 2.98 8.61 -15.30
CA THR A 173 2.30 9.55 -16.21
C THR A 173 0.91 9.07 -16.66
N GLY A 174 0.29 8.16 -15.98
CA GLY A 174 -1.10 7.73 -16.22
C GLY A 174 -1.26 6.35 -16.79
#